data_d87e074f7a1d1261bfdb4f8daba50ea4
#
_entry.id   d87e074f7a1d1261bfdb4f8daba50ea4
#
_cell.length_a   1.000
_cell.length_b   1.000
_cell.length_c   1.000
_cell.angle_alpha   90.00
_cell.angle_beta   90.00
_cell.angle_gamma   90.00
#
_symmetry.space_group_name_H-M   'P 1'
#
loop_
_entity.id
_entity.type
_entity.pdbx_description
1 polymer ?
#
loop_
_entity_poly.entity_id
_entity_poly.type
_entity_poly.pdbx_seq_one_letter_code
_entity_poly.pdbx_strand_id
1 'polypeptide(L)'
;SMKYLPELFAANTRWAEDMRAAHPNFFAGLPGLQDPDYLWIGCSDSRVPANQITGLKPGEVFVHRNIANVVVHTDLNCLSVMQYAIDVLKVRHIIVCGHYGCGGVRAALEGPSLGLIDNWLRHIQDVRDRHMDFLAALPDNTARWRALCELNVIDQVRNVARTTLVGDAWRRHQPLMLHAWIYGLEDGRLQDLQASFNEEAEVDSVIAQAVAAAHARYMVRA
;
A
#
# COMPACT_ATOMS: atom_id res chain seq x y z
N SER A 1 -19.49 -24.13 19.68
CA SER A 1 -19.19 -24.79 18.41
C SER A 1 -18.49 -23.82 17.48
N MET A 2 -17.41 -24.26 16.82
CA MET A 2 -16.64 -23.46 15.89
C MET A 2 -17.44 -22.89 14.72
N LYS A 3 -18.60 -23.50 14.40
CA LYS A 3 -19.46 -23.08 13.28
C LYS A 3 -19.94 -21.62 13.39
N TYR A 4 -20.20 -21.13 14.59
CA TYR A 4 -20.76 -19.79 14.82
C TYR A 4 -19.76 -18.80 15.40
N LEU A 5 -18.51 -19.21 15.61
CA LEU A 5 -17.40 -18.39 16.12
C LEU A 5 -17.74 -17.62 17.41
N PRO A 6 -18.29 -18.28 18.44
CA PRO A 6 -18.69 -17.58 19.66
C PRO A 6 -17.52 -16.90 20.37
N GLU A 7 -16.30 -17.42 20.21
CA GLU A 7 -15.08 -16.84 20.79
C GLU A 7 -14.83 -15.42 20.27
N LEU A 8 -15.10 -15.19 18.99
CA LEU A 8 -14.89 -13.88 18.39
C LEU A 8 -15.93 -12.86 18.89
N PHE A 9 -17.18 -13.29 19.07
CA PHE A 9 -18.20 -12.42 19.65
C PHE A 9 -17.88 -12.09 21.13
N ALA A 10 -17.43 -13.07 21.90
CA ALA A 10 -17.00 -12.83 23.26
C ALA A 10 -15.79 -11.88 23.33
N ALA A 11 -14.80 -12.07 22.45
CA ALA A 11 -13.66 -11.18 22.34
C ALA A 11 -14.08 -9.77 21.94
N ASN A 12 -15.02 -9.65 20.99
CA ASN A 12 -15.56 -8.35 20.57
C ASN A 12 -16.26 -7.62 21.74
N THR A 13 -17.08 -8.33 22.51
CA THR A 13 -17.74 -7.73 23.69
C THR A 13 -16.72 -7.19 24.67
N ARG A 14 -15.68 -7.97 25.00
CA ARG A 14 -14.61 -7.53 25.89
C ARG A 14 -13.88 -6.31 25.33
N TRP A 15 -13.52 -6.33 24.05
CA TRP A 15 -12.87 -5.21 23.42
C TRP A 15 -13.71 -3.92 23.49
N ALA A 16 -15.00 -4.03 23.17
CA ALA A 16 -15.89 -2.86 23.19
C ALA A 16 -16.06 -2.30 24.62
N GLU A 17 -16.17 -3.16 25.61
CA GLU A 17 -16.25 -2.76 27.03
C GLU A 17 -14.96 -2.12 27.50
N ASP A 18 -13.80 -2.69 27.15
CA ASP A 18 -12.49 -2.13 27.50
C ASP A 18 -12.27 -0.76 26.86
N MET A 19 -12.64 -0.62 25.59
CA MET A 19 -12.54 0.68 24.88
C MET A 19 -13.43 1.73 25.54
N ARG A 20 -14.65 1.38 25.92
CA ARG A 20 -15.56 2.31 26.60
C ARG A 20 -15.06 2.69 27.99
N ALA A 21 -14.45 1.75 28.70
CA ALA A 21 -13.89 2.01 30.03
C ALA A 21 -12.68 2.95 29.94
N ALA A 22 -11.79 2.71 28.98
CA ALA A 22 -10.59 3.53 28.78
C ALA A 22 -10.91 4.91 28.17
N HIS A 23 -11.89 4.96 27.26
CA HIS A 23 -12.28 6.14 26.49
C HIS A 23 -13.80 6.26 26.42
N PRO A 24 -14.47 6.83 27.44
CA PRO A 24 -15.95 6.78 27.58
C PRO A 24 -16.73 7.29 26.35
N ASN A 25 -16.14 8.22 25.58
CA ASN A 25 -16.77 8.83 24.42
C ASN A 25 -16.29 8.24 23.09
N PHE A 26 -15.53 7.14 23.12
CA PHE A 26 -14.91 6.59 21.91
C PHE A 26 -15.96 6.30 20.82
N PHE A 27 -16.96 5.46 21.14
CA PHE A 27 -17.98 5.07 20.14
C PHE A 27 -18.95 6.21 19.81
N ALA A 28 -19.27 7.05 20.77
CA ALA A 28 -20.16 8.20 20.55
C ALA A 28 -19.59 9.19 19.54
N GLY A 29 -18.25 9.34 19.52
CA GLY A 29 -17.58 10.24 18.59
C GLY A 29 -17.35 9.68 17.19
N LEU A 30 -17.34 8.35 17.01
CA LEU A 30 -16.97 7.71 15.73
C LEU A 30 -17.87 8.10 14.55
N PRO A 31 -19.22 8.19 14.68
CA PRO A 31 -20.06 8.50 13.53
C PRO A 31 -19.74 9.81 12.83
N GLY A 32 -19.15 10.79 13.53
CA GLY A 32 -18.78 12.09 12.98
C GLY A 32 -17.33 12.20 12.50
N LEU A 33 -16.54 11.12 12.55
CA LEU A 33 -15.09 11.18 12.32
C LEU A 33 -14.65 10.74 10.92
N GLN A 34 -15.53 10.58 9.94
CA GLN A 34 -15.10 10.27 8.57
C GLN A 34 -14.66 11.53 7.83
N ASP A 35 -13.47 12.01 8.14
CA ASP A 35 -12.83 13.14 7.46
C ASP A 35 -11.34 12.82 7.27
N PRO A 36 -11.01 11.78 6.46
CA PRO A 36 -9.63 11.37 6.30
C PRO A 36 -8.84 12.35 5.42
N ASP A 37 -7.60 12.59 5.79
CA ASP A 37 -6.63 13.26 4.93
C ASP A 37 -5.88 12.28 4.03
N TYR A 38 -5.97 10.97 4.32
CA TYR A 38 -5.13 9.95 3.71
C TYR A 38 -5.97 8.82 3.13
N LEU A 39 -5.60 8.40 1.90
CA LEU A 39 -5.96 7.08 1.37
C LEU A 39 -4.71 6.19 1.46
N TRP A 40 -4.86 5.04 2.09
CA TRP A 40 -3.83 4.03 2.20
C TRP A 40 -4.17 2.86 1.28
N ILE A 41 -3.28 2.56 0.34
CA ILE A 41 -3.38 1.37 -0.53
C ILE A 41 -2.30 0.40 -0.09
N GLY A 42 -2.71 -0.68 0.56
CA GLY A 42 -1.81 -1.65 1.16
C GLY A 42 -2.07 -3.08 0.75
N CYS A 43 -1.23 -3.97 1.28
CA CYS A 43 -1.38 -5.41 1.06
C CYS A 43 -2.51 -5.97 1.92
N SER A 44 -3.15 -7.05 1.43
CA SER A 44 -4.13 -7.82 2.21
C SER A 44 -3.51 -8.45 3.46
N ASP A 45 -2.19 -8.65 3.48
CA ASP A 45 -1.46 -9.01 4.68
C ASP A 45 -1.51 -7.82 5.67
N SER A 46 -2.37 -7.96 6.67
CA SER A 46 -2.67 -6.90 7.62
C SER A 46 -2.10 -7.18 9.02
N ARG A 47 -0.96 -7.88 9.08
CA ARG A 47 -0.30 -8.14 10.37
C ARG A 47 -0.02 -6.85 11.13
N VAL A 48 0.22 -5.75 10.42
CA VAL A 48 0.30 -4.41 11.02
C VAL A 48 -0.71 -3.50 10.31
N PRO A 49 -1.86 -3.20 10.95
CA PRO A 49 -2.87 -2.32 10.36
C PRO A 49 -2.39 -0.87 10.20
N ALA A 50 -2.91 -0.17 9.19
CA ALA A 50 -2.51 1.18 8.83
C ALA A 50 -2.61 2.19 9.99
N ASN A 51 -3.71 2.16 10.74
CA ASN A 51 -3.90 3.05 11.89
C ASN A 51 -2.86 2.81 12.99
N GLN A 52 -2.51 1.54 13.23
CA GLN A 52 -1.53 1.22 14.28
C GLN A 52 -0.13 1.67 13.89
N ILE A 53 0.30 1.36 12.66
CA ILE A 53 1.68 1.66 12.21
C ILE A 53 1.93 3.16 12.12
N THR A 54 0.91 3.95 11.78
CA THR A 54 1.03 5.41 11.63
C THR A 54 0.63 6.20 12.87
N GLY A 55 0.01 5.55 13.85
CA GLY A 55 -0.55 6.25 15.01
C GLY A 55 -1.78 7.10 14.69
N LEU A 56 -2.37 6.93 13.51
CA LEU A 56 -3.58 7.67 13.12
C LEU A 56 -4.79 7.15 13.88
N LYS A 57 -5.70 8.06 14.19
CA LYS A 57 -6.96 7.74 14.87
C LYS A 57 -7.99 7.19 13.88
N PRO A 58 -9.02 6.48 14.37
CA PRO A 58 -10.14 6.07 13.52
C PRO A 58 -10.73 7.27 12.75
N GLY A 59 -11.02 7.07 11.47
CA GLY A 59 -11.57 8.12 10.60
C GLY A 59 -10.56 9.02 9.94
N GLU A 60 -9.28 8.97 10.32
CA GLU A 60 -8.23 9.80 9.72
C GLU A 60 -7.64 9.19 8.44
N VAL A 61 -7.80 7.87 8.24
CA VAL A 61 -7.30 7.17 7.07
C VAL A 61 -8.39 6.31 6.44
N PHE A 62 -8.52 6.41 5.10
CA PHE A 62 -9.36 5.54 4.29
C PHE A 62 -8.47 4.45 3.70
N VAL A 63 -8.91 3.18 3.70
CA VAL A 63 -8.02 2.05 3.43
C VAL A 63 -8.55 1.16 2.32
N HIS A 64 -7.70 0.86 1.34
CA HIS A 64 -7.89 -0.20 0.35
C HIS A 64 -6.77 -1.24 0.48
N ARG A 65 -7.12 -2.52 0.38
CA ARG A 65 -6.16 -3.62 0.46
C ARG A 65 -6.41 -4.63 -0.65
N ASN A 66 -5.31 -5.13 -1.23
CA ASN A 66 -5.34 -6.24 -2.17
C ASN A 66 -4.05 -7.05 -2.05
N ILE A 67 -3.93 -8.14 -2.80
CA ILE A 67 -2.69 -8.93 -2.78
C ILE A 67 -1.55 -8.08 -3.35
N ALA A 68 -0.54 -7.85 -2.51
CA ALA A 68 0.69 -7.14 -2.85
C ALA A 68 0.51 -5.67 -3.24
N ASN A 69 -0.51 -5.00 -2.72
CA ASN A 69 -0.72 -3.55 -2.93
C ASN A 69 -0.57 -3.11 -4.39
N VAL A 70 -1.18 -3.86 -5.30
CA VAL A 70 -1.11 -3.63 -6.75
C VAL A 70 -2.22 -2.66 -7.16
N VAL A 71 -1.90 -1.75 -8.08
CA VAL A 71 -2.85 -0.80 -8.66
C VAL A 71 -2.95 -1.07 -10.16
N VAL A 72 -4.11 -1.55 -10.59
CA VAL A 72 -4.41 -1.89 -11.97
C VAL A 72 -5.42 -0.90 -12.53
N HIS A 73 -5.14 -0.35 -13.72
CA HIS A 73 -5.96 0.71 -14.32
C HIS A 73 -7.37 0.27 -14.73
N THR A 74 -7.66 -1.02 -14.67
CA THR A 74 -8.97 -1.60 -14.97
C THR A 74 -9.59 -2.30 -13.77
N ASP A 75 -8.98 -2.19 -12.59
CA ASP A 75 -9.54 -2.73 -11.35
C ASP A 75 -10.59 -1.78 -10.81
N LEU A 76 -11.85 -2.07 -11.13
CA LEU A 76 -12.97 -1.23 -10.71
C LEU A 76 -13.04 -1.08 -9.19
N ASN A 77 -12.66 -2.10 -8.43
CA ASN A 77 -12.66 -2.03 -6.97
C ASN A 77 -11.70 -0.94 -6.47
N CYS A 78 -10.44 -1.01 -6.88
CA CYS A 78 -9.44 -0.01 -6.48
C CYS A 78 -9.82 1.40 -6.96
N LEU A 79 -10.24 1.51 -8.24
CA LEU A 79 -10.64 2.80 -8.82
C LEU A 79 -11.85 3.41 -8.11
N SER A 80 -12.80 2.60 -7.68
CA SER A 80 -13.98 3.08 -6.93
C SER A 80 -13.59 3.65 -5.57
N VAL A 81 -12.68 2.97 -4.87
CA VAL A 81 -12.15 3.48 -3.60
C VAL A 81 -11.39 4.79 -3.81
N MET A 82 -10.56 4.85 -4.85
CA MET A 82 -9.82 6.07 -5.20
C MET A 82 -10.75 7.22 -5.55
N GLN A 83 -11.79 6.97 -6.37
CA GLN A 83 -12.75 8.02 -6.73
C GLN A 83 -13.45 8.56 -5.49
N TYR A 84 -13.94 7.70 -4.63
CA TYR A 84 -14.61 8.13 -3.39
C TYR A 84 -13.66 8.95 -2.52
N ALA A 85 -12.43 8.49 -2.34
CA ALA A 85 -11.44 9.20 -1.55
C ALA A 85 -11.09 10.58 -2.13
N ILE A 86 -10.87 10.66 -3.44
CA ILE A 86 -10.43 11.90 -4.11
C ILE A 86 -11.59 12.87 -4.31
N ASP A 87 -12.71 12.40 -4.84
CA ASP A 87 -13.82 13.26 -5.29
C ASP A 87 -14.81 13.56 -4.18
N VAL A 88 -15.06 12.63 -3.26
CA VAL A 88 -16.04 12.78 -2.19
C VAL A 88 -15.38 13.19 -0.88
N LEU A 89 -14.41 12.42 -0.41
CA LEU A 89 -13.73 12.69 0.87
C LEU A 89 -12.65 13.77 0.76
N LYS A 90 -12.17 14.05 -0.45
CA LYS A 90 -11.14 15.08 -0.70
C LYS A 90 -9.86 14.84 0.09
N VAL A 91 -9.40 13.57 0.14
CA VAL A 91 -8.12 13.24 0.77
C VAL A 91 -6.98 14.04 0.10
N ARG A 92 -6.00 14.46 0.87
CA ARG A 92 -4.87 15.23 0.37
C ARG A 92 -3.64 14.36 0.07
N HIS A 93 -3.64 13.13 0.55
CA HIS A 93 -2.52 12.22 0.36
C HIS A 93 -3.02 10.82 -0.02
N ILE A 94 -2.36 10.22 -1.00
CA ILE A 94 -2.52 8.79 -1.31
C ILE A 94 -1.17 8.13 -1.05
N ILE A 95 -1.17 7.12 -0.20
CA ILE A 95 0.03 6.38 0.18
C ILE A 95 -0.11 4.95 -0.34
N VAL A 96 0.78 4.55 -1.24
CA VAL A 96 0.94 3.13 -1.56
C VAL A 96 1.99 2.59 -0.60
N CYS A 97 1.59 1.63 0.23
CA CYS A 97 2.46 1.06 1.24
C CYS A 97 2.60 -0.44 1.07
N GLY A 98 3.81 -0.88 0.77
CA GLY A 98 4.18 -2.29 0.75
C GLY A 98 4.81 -2.72 2.06
N HIS A 99 5.22 -3.98 2.10
CA HIS A 99 5.99 -4.52 3.22
C HIS A 99 7.01 -5.54 2.71
N TYR A 100 8.11 -5.65 3.41
CA TYR A 100 9.04 -6.74 3.17
C TYR A 100 8.38 -8.06 3.59
N GLY A 101 8.82 -9.16 2.99
CA GLY A 101 8.24 -10.46 3.30
C GLY A 101 6.86 -10.70 2.67
N CYS A 102 6.50 -9.96 1.62
CA CYS A 102 5.22 -10.13 0.94
C CYS A 102 5.16 -11.45 0.16
N GLY A 103 4.19 -12.30 0.50
CA GLY A 103 4.03 -13.60 -0.15
C GLY A 103 3.61 -13.49 -1.62
N GLY A 104 2.83 -12.50 -1.99
CA GLY A 104 2.45 -12.26 -3.38
C GLY A 104 3.64 -11.87 -4.25
N VAL A 105 4.51 -11.01 -3.73
CA VAL A 105 5.75 -10.62 -4.42
C VAL A 105 6.68 -11.83 -4.57
N ARG A 106 6.80 -12.66 -3.54
CA ARG A 106 7.62 -13.88 -3.60
C ARG A 106 7.09 -14.84 -4.65
N ALA A 107 5.79 -15.08 -4.69
CA ALA A 107 5.17 -15.95 -5.68
C ALA A 107 5.40 -15.44 -7.11
N ALA A 108 5.31 -14.14 -7.32
CA ALA A 108 5.62 -13.54 -8.62
C ALA A 108 7.09 -13.74 -9.01
N LEU A 109 8.01 -13.57 -8.06
CA LEU A 109 9.44 -13.73 -8.29
C LEU A 109 9.82 -15.18 -8.62
N GLU A 110 9.31 -16.13 -7.84
CA GLU A 110 9.67 -17.54 -7.95
C GLU A 110 8.87 -18.29 -9.03
N GLY A 111 7.66 -17.81 -9.35
CA GLY A 111 6.85 -18.29 -10.46
C GLY A 111 6.11 -19.62 -10.25
N PRO A 112 5.78 -20.09 -9.00
CA PRO A 112 4.98 -21.29 -8.85
C PRO A 112 3.56 -21.08 -9.41
N SER A 113 2.94 -22.13 -9.93
CA SER A 113 1.54 -22.07 -10.35
C SER A 113 0.64 -22.17 -9.12
N LEU A 114 -0.13 -21.12 -8.85
CA LEU A 114 -1.06 -21.03 -7.73
C LEU A 114 -2.54 -20.98 -8.15
N GLY A 115 -2.81 -21.06 -9.47
CA GLY A 115 -4.16 -21.00 -10.01
C GLY A 115 -4.56 -19.60 -10.44
N LEU A 116 -5.80 -19.19 -10.15
CA LEU A 116 -6.37 -17.93 -10.63
C LEU A 116 -5.50 -16.72 -10.29
N ILE A 117 -4.90 -16.70 -9.10
CA ILE A 117 -4.09 -15.57 -8.64
C ILE A 117 -2.89 -15.29 -9.55
N ASP A 118 -2.45 -16.26 -10.33
CA ASP A 118 -1.35 -16.06 -11.28
C ASP A 118 -1.64 -14.88 -12.23
N ASN A 119 -2.91 -14.68 -12.60
CA ASN A 119 -3.31 -13.56 -13.45
C ASN A 119 -3.05 -12.21 -12.76
N TRP A 120 -3.31 -12.11 -11.48
CA TRP A 120 -3.03 -10.91 -10.68
C TRP A 120 -1.52 -10.69 -10.51
N LEU A 121 -0.78 -11.77 -10.26
CA LEU A 121 0.66 -11.73 -10.08
C LEU A 121 1.42 -11.35 -11.35
N ARG A 122 0.79 -11.47 -12.55
CA ARG A 122 1.40 -10.98 -13.81
C ARG A 122 1.79 -9.51 -13.71
N HIS A 123 1.02 -8.71 -13.01
CA HIS A 123 1.34 -7.28 -12.82
C HIS A 123 2.66 -7.08 -12.07
N ILE A 124 2.94 -7.93 -11.09
CA ILE A 124 4.22 -7.89 -10.35
C ILE A 124 5.34 -8.50 -11.20
N GLN A 125 5.06 -9.53 -11.97
CA GLN A 125 6.02 -10.12 -12.90
C GLN A 125 6.45 -9.11 -13.97
N ASP A 126 5.57 -8.23 -14.40
CA ASP A 126 5.93 -7.13 -15.32
C ASP A 126 6.96 -6.19 -14.68
N VAL A 127 6.81 -5.89 -13.41
CA VAL A 127 7.80 -5.11 -12.65
C VAL A 127 9.13 -5.87 -12.58
N ARG A 128 9.08 -7.16 -12.21
CA ARG A 128 10.26 -8.04 -12.18
C ARG A 128 11.00 -8.02 -13.51
N ASP A 129 10.28 -8.17 -14.60
CA ASP A 129 10.87 -8.28 -15.94
C ASP A 129 11.54 -6.99 -16.38
N ARG A 130 10.98 -5.83 -16.04
CA ARG A 130 11.60 -4.53 -16.30
C ARG A 130 12.90 -4.31 -15.54
N HIS A 131 13.11 -5.03 -14.44
CA HIS A 131 14.31 -4.92 -13.59
C HIS A 131 15.12 -6.22 -13.57
N MET A 132 14.96 -7.07 -14.61
CA MET A 132 15.54 -8.42 -14.62
C MET A 132 17.06 -8.40 -14.48
N ASP A 133 17.76 -7.53 -15.20
CA ASP A 133 19.22 -7.46 -15.14
C ASP A 133 19.72 -7.06 -13.73
N PHE A 134 19.06 -6.08 -13.13
CA PHE A 134 19.36 -5.67 -11.77
C PHE A 134 19.12 -6.80 -10.77
N LEU A 135 17.96 -7.44 -10.83
CA LEU A 135 17.59 -8.51 -9.90
C LEU A 135 18.51 -9.72 -10.04
N ALA A 136 18.88 -10.08 -11.28
CA ALA A 136 19.79 -11.20 -11.53
C ALA A 136 21.18 -10.98 -10.98
N ALA A 137 21.63 -9.72 -10.86
CA ALA A 137 22.93 -9.36 -10.31
C ALA A 137 22.99 -9.43 -8.78
N LEU A 138 21.86 -9.55 -8.09
CA LEU A 138 21.81 -9.62 -6.64
C LEU A 138 22.29 -11.00 -6.14
N PRO A 139 22.89 -11.06 -4.92
CA PRO A 139 23.62 -12.26 -4.48
C PRO A 139 22.72 -13.47 -4.21
N ASP A 140 21.46 -13.27 -3.81
CA ASP A 140 20.59 -14.37 -3.44
C ASP A 140 19.11 -14.01 -3.62
N ASN A 141 18.24 -15.00 -3.40
CA ASN A 141 16.80 -14.83 -3.59
C ASN A 141 16.16 -13.92 -2.53
N THR A 142 16.71 -13.88 -1.34
CA THR A 142 16.24 -12.98 -0.28
C THR A 142 16.44 -11.52 -0.68
N ALA A 143 17.60 -11.18 -1.22
CA ALA A 143 17.90 -9.84 -1.72
C ALA A 143 16.98 -9.47 -2.90
N ARG A 144 16.76 -10.40 -3.84
CA ARG A 144 15.83 -10.19 -4.97
C ARG A 144 14.41 -9.94 -4.48
N TRP A 145 13.94 -10.72 -3.53
CA TRP A 145 12.61 -10.57 -2.95
C TRP A 145 12.43 -9.21 -2.27
N ARG A 146 13.39 -8.82 -1.44
CA ARG A 146 13.37 -7.50 -0.78
C ARG A 146 13.38 -6.36 -1.80
N ALA A 147 14.25 -6.43 -2.79
CA ALA A 147 14.34 -5.41 -3.83
C ALA A 147 13.04 -5.32 -4.64
N LEU A 148 12.45 -6.46 -5.00
CA LEU A 148 11.20 -6.48 -5.76
C LEU A 148 10.04 -5.93 -4.94
N CYS A 149 10.00 -6.13 -3.63
CA CYS A 149 9.01 -5.48 -2.77
C CYS A 149 9.07 -3.96 -2.89
N GLU A 150 10.27 -3.37 -2.90
CA GLU A 150 10.45 -1.93 -3.05
C GLU A 150 10.08 -1.45 -4.45
N LEU A 151 10.58 -2.11 -5.48
CA LEU A 151 10.29 -1.75 -6.88
C LEU A 151 8.80 -1.86 -7.21
N ASN A 152 8.12 -2.83 -6.63
CA ASN A 152 6.68 -2.98 -6.78
C ASN A 152 5.93 -1.77 -6.23
N VAL A 153 6.25 -1.30 -5.03
CA VAL A 153 5.60 -0.11 -4.47
C VAL A 153 5.82 1.11 -5.37
N ILE A 154 7.05 1.32 -5.84
CA ILE A 154 7.39 2.44 -6.73
C ILE A 154 6.57 2.37 -8.02
N ASP A 155 6.45 1.17 -8.60
CA ASP A 155 5.65 0.99 -9.81
C ASP A 155 4.16 1.24 -9.55
N GLN A 156 3.64 0.83 -8.42
CA GLN A 156 2.23 1.00 -8.09
C GLN A 156 1.88 2.47 -7.80
N VAL A 157 2.74 3.25 -7.17
CA VAL A 157 2.49 4.69 -7.01
C VAL A 157 2.51 5.40 -8.37
N ARG A 158 3.36 4.97 -9.29
CA ARG A 158 3.33 5.45 -10.67
C ARG A 158 1.98 5.14 -11.34
N ASN A 159 1.46 3.93 -11.13
CA ASN A 159 0.15 3.54 -11.65
C ASN A 159 -0.97 4.41 -11.08
N VAL A 160 -0.93 4.72 -9.78
CA VAL A 160 -1.88 5.67 -9.16
C VAL A 160 -1.84 7.01 -9.87
N ALA A 161 -0.65 7.56 -10.12
CA ALA A 161 -0.46 8.83 -10.79
C ALA A 161 -1.04 8.86 -12.20
N ARG A 162 -1.07 7.73 -12.87
CA ARG A 162 -1.53 7.59 -14.25
C ARG A 162 -3.00 7.21 -14.39
N THR A 163 -3.75 7.20 -13.29
CA THR A 163 -5.20 7.07 -13.36
C THR A 163 -5.83 8.39 -13.79
N THR A 164 -6.97 8.30 -14.44
CA THR A 164 -7.76 9.49 -14.80
C THR A 164 -8.17 10.29 -13.56
N LEU A 165 -8.39 9.60 -12.45
CA LEU A 165 -8.83 10.21 -11.18
C LEU A 165 -7.81 11.21 -10.64
N VAL A 166 -6.54 10.80 -10.61
CA VAL A 166 -5.45 11.66 -10.15
C VAL A 166 -5.15 12.75 -11.17
N GLY A 167 -5.09 12.40 -12.45
CA GLY A 167 -4.86 13.38 -13.52
C GLY A 167 -5.91 14.48 -13.52
N ASP A 168 -7.18 14.14 -13.36
CA ASP A 168 -8.26 15.12 -13.32
C ASP A 168 -8.20 15.98 -12.05
N ALA A 169 -7.85 15.41 -10.90
CA ALA A 169 -7.67 16.16 -9.67
C ALA A 169 -6.57 17.23 -9.83
N TRP A 170 -5.44 16.85 -10.39
CA TRP A 170 -4.34 17.78 -10.63
C TRP A 170 -4.70 18.87 -11.64
N ARG A 171 -5.41 18.52 -12.72
CA ARG A 171 -5.86 19.51 -13.72
C ARG A 171 -6.82 20.55 -13.15
N ARG A 172 -7.65 20.17 -12.17
CA ARG A 172 -8.52 21.14 -11.48
C ARG A 172 -7.88 21.80 -10.26
N HIS A 173 -6.55 21.62 -10.12
CA HIS A 173 -5.74 22.19 -9.02
C HIS A 173 -6.19 21.73 -7.61
N GLN A 174 -6.75 20.55 -7.51
CA GLN A 174 -7.07 19.94 -6.22
C GLN A 174 -5.76 19.47 -5.57
N PRO A 175 -5.47 19.87 -4.31
CA PRO A 175 -4.28 19.40 -3.62
C PRO A 175 -4.31 17.89 -3.44
N LEU A 176 -3.30 17.20 -3.99
CA LEU A 176 -3.19 15.76 -3.88
C LEU A 176 -1.73 15.37 -4.07
N MET A 177 -1.14 14.78 -3.03
CA MET A 177 0.23 14.26 -3.07
C MET A 177 0.22 12.76 -2.95
N LEU A 178 1.04 12.10 -3.76
CA LEU A 178 1.21 10.66 -3.75
C LEU A 178 2.52 10.29 -3.06
N HIS A 179 2.54 9.11 -2.41
CA HIS A 179 3.70 8.63 -1.67
C HIS A 179 3.88 7.13 -1.87
N ALA A 180 5.14 6.67 -1.84
CA ALA A 180 5.52 5.27 -1.89
C ALA A 180 6.30 4.92 -0.61
N TRP A 181 5.71 4.11 0.25
CA TRP A 181 6.30 3.68 1.51
C TRP A 181 6.39 2.16 1.59
N ILE A 182 7.30 1.68 2.43
CA ILE A 182 7.41 0.26 2.75
C ILE A 182 7.76 0.10 4.24
N TYR A 183 7.36 -1.01 4.85
CA TYR A 183 7.73 -1.28 6.23
C TYR A 183 8.24 -2.70 6.41
N GLY A 184 9.06 -2.89 7.44
CA GLY A 184 9.53 -4.20 7.88
C GLY A 184 8.57 -4.80 8.90
N LEU A 185 8.32 -6.12 8.79
CA LEU A 185 7.52 -6.84 9.78
C LEU A 185 8.27 -7.06 11.09
N GLU A 186 9.60 -7.00 11.06
CA GLU A 186 10.45 -7.25 12.22
C GLU A 186 10.47 -6.08 13.21
N ASP A 187 10.35 -4.85 12.73
CA ASP A 187 10.45 -3.66 13.57
C ASP A 187 9.27 -2.69 13.41
N GLY A 188 8.39 -2.92 12.41
CA GLY A 188 7.24 -2.06 12.14
C GLY A 188 7.60 -0.67 11.65
N ARG A 189 8.83 -0.42 11.23
CA ARG A 189 9.26 0.91 10.80
C ARG A 189 8.97 1.17 9.34
N LEU A 190 8.35 2.33 9.10
CA LEU A 190 8.11 2.85 7.76
C LEU A 190 9.39 3.43 7.17
N GLN A 191 9.60 3.14 5.88
CA GLN A 191 10.64 3.75 5.08
C GLN A 191 10.01 4.47 3.91
N ASP A 192 10.42 5.70 3.67
CA ASP A 192 10.04 6.47 2.50
C ASP A 192 10.90 6.02 1.32
N LEU A 193 10.27 5.53 0.25
CA LEU A 193 10.96 5.13 -0.97
C LEU A 193 11.26 6.32 -1.88
N GLN A 194 10.97 7.55 -1.42
CA GLN A 194 11.32 8.80 -2.09
C GLN A 194 10.64 8.98 -3.46
N ALA A 195 9.47 8.39 -3.61
CA ALA A 195 8.61 8.57 -4.78
C ALA A 195 7.38 9.36 -4.36
N SER A 196 7.58 10.63 -3.99
CA SER A 196 6.49 11.55 -3.66
C SER A 196 6.41 12.67 -4.67
N PHE A 197 5.19 12.95 -5.15
CA PHE A 197 4.95 14.00 -6.13
C PHE A 197 3.50 14.48 -6.05
N ASN A 198 3.25 15.73 -6.46
CA ASN A 198 1.93 16.35 -6.42
C ASN A 198 1.50 16.97 -7.76
N GLU A 199 2.21 16.68 -8.83
CA GLU A 199 1.87 17.17 -10.18
C GLU A 199 2.37 16.21 -11.25
N GLU A 200 1.69 16.20 -12.39
CA GLU A 200 1.99 15.27 -13.50
C GLU A 200 3.41 15.45 -14.03
N ALA A 201 3.90 16.70 -14.12
CA ALA A 201 5.21 16.99 -14.66
C ALA A 201 6.38 16.37 -13.88
N GLU A 202 6.18 16.08 -12.59
CA GLU A 202 7.22 15.48 -11.74
C GLU A 202 7.29 13.95 -11.83
N VAL A 203 6.24 13.28 -12.30
CA VAL A 203 6.07 11.83 -12.13
C VAL A 203 7.26 11.05 -12.68
N ASP A 204 7.59 11.24 -13.94
CA ASP A 204 8.63 10.41 -14.58
C ASP A 204 10.01 10.61 -13.95
N SER A 205 10.39 11.85 -13.63
CA SER A 205 11.70 12.14 -13.04
C SER A 205 11.80 11.63 -11.62
N VAL A 206 10.74 11.78 -10.80
CA VAL A 206 10.73 11.28 -9.41
C VAL A 206 10.75 9.75 -9.39
N ILE A 207 9.99 9.09 -10.25
CA ILE A 207 10.01 7.63 -10.34
C ILE A 207 11.40 7.13 -10.77
N ALA A 208 12.03 7.75 -11.75
CA ALA A 208 13.37 7.37 -12.18
C ALA A 208 14.39 7.51 -11.04
N GLN A 209 14.33 8.60 -10.29
CA GLN A 209 15.19 8.81 -9.11
C GLN A 209 14.93 7.78 -8.01
N ALA A 210 13.68 7.45 -7.75
CA ALA A 210 13.31 6.46 -6.73
C ALA A 210 13.80 5.06 -7.12
N VAL A 211 13.69 4.68 -8.40
CA VAL A 211 14.22 3.42 -8.92
C VAL A 211 15.74 3.38 -8.77
N ALA A 212 16.44 4.45 -9.15
CA ALA A 212 17.90 4.54 -9.00
C ALA A 212 18.32 4.42 -7.53
N ALA A 213 17.60 5.06 -6.61
CA ALA A 213 17.86 4.96 -5.18
C ALA A 213 17.63 3.53 -4.67
N ALA A 214 16.59 2.85 -5.13
CA ALA A 214 16.34 1.45 -4.80
C ALA A 214 17.49 0.55 -5.26
N HIS A 215 17.93 0.72 -6.52
CA HIS A 215 19.07 -0.03 -7.05
C HIS A 215 20.33 0.22 -6.20
N ALA A 216 20.60 1.48 -5.85
CA ALA A 216 21.80 1.86 -5.08
C ALA A 216 21.81 1.20 -3.70
N ARG A 217 20.67 1.04 -3.04
CA ARG A 217 20.60 0.40 -1.72
C ARG A 217 21.11 -1.04 -1.72
N TYR A 218 21.00 -1.73 -2.85
CA TYR A 218 21.42 -3.13 -2.98
C TYR A 218 22.80 -3.29 -3.62
N MET A 219 23.30 -2.30 -4.33
CA MET A 219 24.61 -2.35 -4.98
C MET A 219 25.78 -2.06 -4.03
N VAL A 220 25.55 -1.26 -3.00
CA VAL A 220 26.61 -0.86 -2.02
C VAL A 220 27.03 -2.01 -1.11
N ARG A 221 26.32 -3.13 -1.09
CA ARG A 221 26.58 -4.29 -0.23
C ARG A 221 27.27 -5.46 -0.94
N ALA A 222 27.74 -5.22 -2.13
CA ALA A 222 28.49 -6.24 -2.88
C ALA A 222 29.93 -6.36 -2.36
#